data_e537a767e3a7c9fc72366fa390b179a6
#
_entry.id   e537a767e3a7c9fc72366fa390b179a6
#
_cell.length_a   1.000
_cell.length_b   1.000
_cell.length_c   1.000
_cell.angle_alpha   90.00
_cell.angle_beta   90.00
_cell.angle_gamma   90.00
#
_symmetry.space_group_name_H-M   'P 1'
#
loop_
_entity.id
_entity.type
_entity.pdbx_description
1 polymer ?
#
loop_
_entity_poly.entity_id
_entity_poly.type
_entity_poly.pdbx_seq_one_letter_code
_entity_poly.pdbx_strand_id
1 'polypeptide(L)'
;MQKVRVPVTNFSYGEVSPSLYSRTDSAVYTGSAQRIENFFLRAEGGVIKRAGLRSIYQNDIVLNSSKTQQSRLLPFIFSDDERYVVSLEHQKLKFFFIDPLTGVLSLVNTLTQDINGNTLKFTDTFLHEFTFAQAGDVMFICHPTFIPQQIVRLSLSSFQVEPFVFDARSDLTKIYQPYYNFHRQGTTLAVSATQGNGVTLTTSDPYFATNGDHDGVTLRYHGAEIEITSVQSTTQATGNIFDTLTVRLPVNSFSTTEGEADIEVTMVKHGLSVSDSLTISHAGSVGGIANNQ
;
A
#
# COMPACT_ATOMS: atom_id res chain seq x y z
N MET A 1 13.29 12.54 65.21
CA MET A 1 14.01 12.87 63.97
C MET A 1 13.31 14.04 63.33
N GLN A 2 13.97 15.18 63.20
CA GLN A 2 13.42 16.37 62.58
C GLN A 2 13.46 16.22 61.05
N LYS A 3 12.29 16.21 60.39
CA LYS A 3 12.23 16.12 58.92
C LYS A 3 12.62 17.47 58.30
N VAL A 4 13.75 17.52 57.63
CA VAL A 4 14.17 18.69 56.83
C VAL A 4 13.44 18.66 55.51
N ARG A 5 12.70 19.72 55.17
CA ARG A 5 12.07 19.93 53.87
C ARG A 5 13.00 20.74 52.99
N VAL A 6 13.46 20.16 51.90
CA VAL A 6 14.23 20.86 50.87
C VAL A 6 13.24 21.28 49.76
N PRO A 7 13.03 22.59 49.52
CA PRO A 7 12.16 23.03 48.43
C PRO A 7 12.86 22.77 47.08
N VAL A 8 12.15 22.13 46.14
CA VAL A 8 12.56 22.05 44.76
C VAL A 8 11.80 23.10 43.99
N THR A 9 12.51 24.07 43.46
CA THR A 9 11.92 25.27 42.79
C THR A 9 12.17 25.36 41.30
N ASN A 10 12.95 24.44 40.79
CA ASN A 10 13.36 24.45 39.36
C ASN A 10 13.19 23.05 38.75
N PHE A 11 12.52 22.96 37.61
CA PHE A 11 12.33 21.74 36.82
C PHE A 11 12.78 21.93 35.36
N SER A 12 13.68 22.88 35.10
CA SER A 12 14.08 23.26 33.73
C SER A 12 14.72 22.12 32.95
N TYR A 13 15.26 21.11 33.63
CA TYR A 13 15.85 19.93 32.98
C TYR A 13 14.84 18.82 32.69
N GLY A 14 13.59 18.95 33.12
CA GLY A 14 12.53 17.97 32.82
C GLY A 14 12.63 16.68 33.60
N GLU A 15 12.37 15.54 32.95
CA GLU A 15 12.51 14.22 33.55
C GLU A 15 13.97 13.76 33.48
N VAL A 16 14.49 13.25 34.58
CA VAL A 16 15.82 12.70 34.65
C VAL A 16 15.82 11.21 34.28
N SER A 17 16.79 10.80 33.47
CA SER A 17 16.99 9.39 33.16
C SER A 17 17.26 8.56 34.41
N PRO A 18 16.72 7.34 34.52
CA PRO A 18 17.01 6.43 35.63
C PRO A 18 18.51 6.20 35.88
N SER A 19 19.34 6.28 34.86
CA SER A 19 20.80 6.17 34.97
C SER A 19 21.46 7.31 35.76
N LEU A 20 20.76 8.44 35.94
CA LEU A 20 21.26 9.60 36.67
C LEU A 20 20.69 9.71 38.10
N TYR A 21 19.85 8.79 38.57
CA TYR A 21 19.24 8.87 39.91
C TYR A 21 20.27 8.84 41.06
N SER A 22 21.43 8.24 40.83
CA SER A 22 22.52 8.22 41.80
C SER A 22 23.44 9.45 41.79
N ARG A 23 23.31 10.31 40.75
CA ARG A 23 24.14 11.49 40.53
C ARG A 23 23.58 12.73 41.22
N THR A 24 23.43 12.67 42.54
CA THR A 24 22.90 13.76 43.38
C THR A 24 23.83 15.00 43.42
N ASP A 25 25.06 14.86 42.95
CA ASP A 25 26.06 15.90 42.80
C ASP A 25 25.82 16.79 41.58
N SER A 26 24.98 16.37 40.65
CA SER A 26 24.73 17.09 39.38
C SER A 26 23.65 18.15 39.51
N ALA A 27 23.86 19.33 38.88
CA ALA A 27 22.84 20.37 38.75
C ALA A 27 21.59 19.87 37.96
N VAL A 28 21.79 18.93 37.05
CA VAL A 28 20.70 18.30 36.31
C VAL A 28 19.78 17.52 37.27
N TYR A 29 20.37 16.80 38.25
CA TYR A 29 19.58 16.07 39.23
C TYR A 29 18.70 17.00 40.11
N THR A 30 19.26 18.12 40.57
CA THR A 30 18.55 19.06 41.45
C THR A 30 17.50 19.89 40.74
N GLY A 31 17.63 20.08 39.41
CA GLY A 31 16.69 20.82 38.55
C GLY A 31 15.78 19.93 37.71
N SER A 32 15.65 18.66 38.07
CA SER A 32 14.82 17.67 37.36
C SER A 32 13.76 17.06 38.30
N ALA A 33 12.82 16.36 37.69
CA ALA A 33 11.91 15.46 38.38
C ALA A 33 12.07 14.02 37.92
N GLN A 34 11.69 13.08 38.75
CA GLN A 34 11.66 11.66 38.38
C GLN A 34 10.59 11.38 37.31
N ARG A 35 9.46 12.10 37.34
CA ARG A 35 8.33 11.98 36.44
C ARG A 35 7.57 13.27 36.31
N ILE A 36 7.30 13.72 35.08
CA ILE A 36 6.50 14.92 34.78
C ILE A 36 5.43 14.53 33.77
N GLU A 37 4.21 14.30 34.25
CA GLU A 37 3.08 13.96 33.40
C GLU A 37 2.03 15.05 33.39
N ASN A 38 1.51 15.37 32.22
CA ASN A 38 0.47 16.39 32.03
C ASN A 38 0.87 17.80 32.46
N PHE A 39 2.17 18.11 32.41
CA PHE A 39 2.70 19.46 32.64
C PHE A 39 3.58 19.91 31.50
N PHE A 40 3.59 21.21 31.22
CA PHE A 40 4.57 21.89 30.38
C PHE A 40 5.62 22.54 31.24
N LEU A 41 6.88 22.39 30.85
CA LEU A 41 8.01 23.06 31.47
C LEU A 41 8.11 24.49 30.98
N ARG A 42 8.41 25.41 31.88
CA ARG A 42 8.78 26.79 31.53
C ARG A 42 10.29 26.96 31.58
N ALA A 43 10.80 27.85 30.74
CA ALA A 43 12.22 28.16 30.69
C ALA A 43 12.73 28.71 32.05
N GLU A 44 11.85 29.38 32.80
CA GLU A 44 12.13 29.93 34.13
C GLU A 44 12.16 28.84 35.24
N GLY A 45 11.99 27.58 34.89
CA GLY A 45 12.06 26.46 35.81
C GLY A 45 10.72 26.03 36.44
N GLY A 46 9.66 26.77 36.20
CA GLY A 46 8.31 26.41 36.67
C GLY A 46 7.64 25.36 35.80
N VAL A 47 6.55 24.78 36.27
CA VAL A 47 5.69 23.85 35.53
C VAL A 47 4.27 24.40 35.45
N ILE A 48 3.62 24.21 34.29
CA ILE A 48 2.22 24.59 34.08
C ILE A 48 1.45 23.31 33.75
N LYS A 49 0.32 23.13 34.39
CA LYS A 49 -0.59 22.03 34.07
C LYS A 49 -1.03 22.15 32.61
N ARG A 50 -0.96 21.05 31.89
CA ARG A 50 -1.48 20.95 30.54
C ARG A 50 -2.97 21.31 30.53
N ALA A 51 -3.40 22.09 29.54
CA ALA A 51 -4.82 22.35 29.34
C ALA A 51 -5.57 21.02 29.12
N GLY A 52 -6.80 20.97 29.57
CA GLY A 52 -7.68 19.82 29.30
C GLY A 52 -7.97 19.66 27.80
N LEU A 53 -8.39 18.47 27.42
CA LEU A 53 -8.92 18.23 26.08
C LEU A 53 -10.36 18.74 26.00
N ARG A 54 -10.67 19.44 24.92
CA ARG A 54 -12.05 19.84 24.59
C ARG A 54 -12.53 18.89 23.48
N SER A 55 -13.68 18.26 23.67
CA SER A 55 -14.35 17.55 22.57
C SER A 55 -14.80 18.59 21.54
N ILE A 56 -14.35 18.44 20.31
CA ILE A 56 -14.68 19.36 19.21
C ILE A 56 -15.85 18.79 18.39
N TYR A 57 -15.95 17.48 18.29
CA TYR A 57 -16.99 16.78 17.55
C TYR A 57 -17.36 15.49 18.26
N GLN A 58 -18.65 15.27 18.44
CA GLN A 58 -19.16 13.99 18.92
C GLN A 58 -19.54 13.15 17.71
N ASN A 59 -18.81 12.08 17.50
CA ASN A 59 -19.04 11.18 16.38
C ASN A 59 -20.22 10.27 16.69
N ASP A 60 -21.13 10.08 15.72
CA ASP A 60 -22.19 9.07 15.78
C ASP A 60 -21.59 7.68 15.50
N ILE A 61 -20.71 7.24 16.39
CA ILE A 61 -20.17 5.90 16.33
C ILE A 61 -21.28 4.96 16.79
N VAL A 62 -21.93 4.32 15.83
CA VAL A 62 -22.82 3.20 16.15
C VAL A 62 -21.93 2.06 16.59
N LEU A 63 -21.84 1.86 17.90
CA LEU A 63 -21.18 0.71 18.50
C LEU A 63 -21.94 -0.54 18.06
N ASN A 64 -21.45 -1.23 17.07
CA ASN A 64 -21.89 -2.57 16.79
C ASN A 64 -21.44 -3.43 17.98
N SER A 65 -22.35 -4.21 18.56
CA SER A 65 -22.23 -4.88 19.87
C SER A 65 -21.01 -5.81 20.06
N SER A 66 -20.12 -5.90 19.10
CA SER A 66 -18.96 -6.80 19.13
C SER A 66 -17.60 -6.12 18.84
N LYS A 67 -17.56 -4.86 18.41
CA LYS A 67 -16.28 -4.19 18.08
C LYS A 67 -16.37 -2.71 18.40
N THR A 68 -15.36 -2.21 19.09
CA THR A 68 -15.06 -0.77 19.17
C THR A 68 -14.80 -0.28 17.75
N GLN A 69 -15.72 0.49 17.18
CA GLN A 69 -15.46 1.14 15.89
C GLN A 69 -14.25 2.04 16.07
N GLN A 70 -13.21 1.73 15.32
CA GLN A 70 -12.02 2.53 15.27
C GLN A 70 -12.18 3.59 14.18
N SER A 71 -11.61 4.76 14.41
CA SER A 71 -11.45 5.79 13.40
C SER A 71 -9.98 6.17 13.32
N ARG A 72 -9.53 6.51 12.12
CA ARG A 72 -8.20 7.06 11.88
C ARG A 72 -8.34 8.47 11.32
N LEU A 73 -7.60 9.40 11.91
CA LEU A 73 -7.58 10.79 11.45
C LEU A 73 -6.38 11.01 10.53
N LEU A 74 -6.62 11.63 9.39
CA LEU A 74 -5.61 12.01 8.42
C LEU A 74 -5.67 13.53 8.20
N PRO A 75 -4.53 14.22 8.10
CA PRO A 75 -4.49 15.60 7.66
C PRO A 75 -4.70 15.67 6.15
N PHE A 76 -5.49 16.64 5.69
CA PHE A 76 -5.60 17.02 4.29
C PHE A 76 -5.39 18.53 4.20
N ILE A 77 -4.27 18.94 3.61
CA ILE A 77 -3.85 20.34 3.57
C ILE A 77 -3.82 20.77 2.10
N PHE A 78 -4.77 21.62 1.71
CA PHE A 78 -4.81 22.18 0.37
C PHE A 78 -4.00 23.49 0.30
N SER A 79 -4.22 24.38 1.27
CA SER A 79 -3.51 25.65 1.41
C SER A 79 -3.35 26.02 2.87
N ASP A 80 -2.74 27.17 3.13
CA ASP A 80 -2.62 27.70 4.50
C ASP A 80 -3.98 28.03 5.12
N ASP A 81 -4.95 28.42 4.31
CA ASP A 81 -6.30 28.77 4.75
C ASP A 81 -7.30 27.61 4.63
N GLU A 82 -6.98 26.59 3.84
CA GLU A 82 -7.86 25.44 3.63
C GLU A 82 -7.20 24.14 4.11
N ARG A 83 -7.50 23.82 5.34
CA ARG A 83 -7.01 22.60 6.01
C ARG A 83 -8.19 21.77 6.51
N TYR A 84 -8.05 20.47 6.37
CA TYR A 84 -9.08 19.53 6.78
C TYR A 84 -8.49 18.43 7.65
N VAL A 85 -9.35 17.87 8.50
CA VAL A 85 -9.14 16.58 9.15
C VAL A 85 -10.09 15.60 8.49
N VAL A 86 -9.53 14.53 7.92
CA VAL A 86 -10.31 13.43 7.32
C VAL A 86 -10.40 12.32 8.36
N SER A 87 -11.62 11.96 8.75
CA SER A 87 -11.87 10.80 9.59
C SER A 87 -12.19 9.59 8.72
N LEU A 88 -11.29 8.61 8.72
CA LEU A 88 -11.54 7.30 8.15
C LEU A 88 -12.27 6.45 9.16
N GLU A 89 -13.44 5.96 8.80
CA GLU A 89 -14.29 5.07 9.58
C GLU A 89 -14.66 3.83 8.75
N HIS A 90 -15.33 2.87 9.37
CA HIS A 90 -15.83 1.71 8.64
C HIS A 90 -16.75 2.14 7.48
N GLN A 91 -16.31 1.93 6.24
CA GLN A 91 -17.02 2.26 5.01
C GLN A 91 -17.51 3.71 4.93
N LYS A 92 -16.81 4.63 5.60
CA LYS A 92 -17.21 6.03 5.68
C LYS A 92 -16.01 6.95 5.81
N LEU A 93 -16.09 8.10 5.15
CA LEU A 93 -15.17 9.22 5.29
C LEU A 93 -15.94 10.44 5.74
N LYS A 94 -15.40 11.16 6.71
CA LYS A 94 -15.90 12.47 7.12
C LYS A 94 -14.81 13.51 6.98
N PHE A 95 -15.15 14.65 6.42
CA PHE A 95 -14.25 15.76 6.17
C PHE A 95 -14.62 16.92 7.09
N PHE A 96 -13.67 17.32 7.92
CA PHE A 96 -13.81 18.43 8.83
C PHE A 96 -12.92 19.56 8.37
N PHE A 97 -13.51 20.68 8.02
CA PHE A 97 -12.78 21.93 7.74
C PHE A 97 -12.30 22.56 9.05
N ILE A 98 -11.07 23.05 9.05
CA ILE A 98 -10.49 23.83 10.15
C ILE A 98 -10.57 25.30 9.78
N ASP A 99 -11.39 26.06 10.49
CA ASP A 99 -11.44 27.51 10.31
C ASP A 99 -10.06 28.11 10.69
N PRO A 100 -9.37 28.78 9.77
CA PRO A 100 -8.02 29.29 10.02
C PRO A 100 -7.97 30.40 11.07
N LEU A 101 -9.08 31.11 11.30
CA LEU A 101 -9.14 32.21 12.26
C LEU A 101 -9.49 31.74 13.67
N THR A 102 -10.41 30.79 13.79
CA THR A 102 -10.94 30.35 15.08
C THR A 102 -10.43 28.97 15.52
N GLY A 103 -9.85 28.20 14.60
CA GLY A 103 -9.45 26.81 14.83
C GLY A 103 -10.63 25.86 15.08
N VAL A 104 -11.85 26.29 14.81
CA VAL A 104 -13.05 25.48 15.00
C VAL A 104 -13.19 24.49 13.85
N LEU A 105 -13.49 23.22 14.19
CA LEU A 105 -13.80 22.20 13.19
C LEU A 105 -15.28 22.21 12.84
N SER A 106 -15.58 22.16 11.54
CA SER A 106 -16.92 21.97 11.01
C SER A 106 -16.96 20.80 10.05
N LEU A 107 -17.96 19.90 10.20
CA LEU A 107 -18.20 18.81 9.24
C LEU A 107 -18.71 19.41 7.93
N VAL A 108 -17.98 19.22 6.84
CA VAL A 108 -18.30 19.78 5.51
C VAL A 108 -18.72 18.74 4.51
N ASN A 109 -18.29 17.47 4.66
CA ASN A 109 -18.68 16.39 3.76
C ASN A 109 -18.66 15.04 4.48
N THR A 110 -19.50 14.10 4.00
CA THR A 110 -19.49 12.70 4.42
C THR A 110 -19.71 11.82 3.19
N LEU A 111 -18.80 10.86 2.97
CA LEU A 111 -18.86 9.91 1.86
C LEU A 111 -18.98 8.50 2.40
N THR A 112 -19.84 7.70 1.76
CA THR A 112 -20.05 6.27 2.02
C THR A 112 -19.84 5.42 0.77
N GLN A 113 -19.78 6.07 -0.39
CA GLN A 113 -19.62 5.44 -1.70
C GLN A 113 -18.55 6.16 -2.51
N ASP A 114 -17.95 5.43 -3.46
CA ASP A 114 -17.10 5.98 -4.48
C ASP A 114 -17.90 6.62 -5.62
N ILE A 115 -17.22 7.20 -6.61
CA ILE A 115 -17.85 7.85 -7.78
C ILE A 115 -18.71 6.87 -8.60
N ASN A 116 -18.45 5.57 -8.52
CA ASN A 116 -19.17 4.53 -9.23
C ASN A 116 -20.36 3.97 -8.42
N GLY A 117 -20.63 4.52 -7.23
CA GLY A 117 -21.68 4.06 -6.33
C GLY A 117 -21.33 2.82 -5.51
N ASN A 118 -20.08 2.37 -5.53
CA ASN A 118 -19.64 1.24 -4.71
C ASN A 118 -19.37 1.68 -3.28
N THR A 119 -19.67 0.83 -2.33
CA THR A 119 -19.34 1.06 -0.92
C THR A 119 -17.82 1.20 -0.75
N LEU A 120 -17.40 2.15 0.07
CA LEU A 120 -15.99 2.40 0.34
C LEU A 120 -15.31 1.17 0.90
N LYS A 121 -14.09 0.89 0.43
CA LYS A 121 -13.28 -0.28 0.80
C LYS A 121 -12.60 -0.17 2.17
N PHE A 122 -12.75 0.98 2.85
CA PHE A 122 -12.14 1.22 4.16
C PHE A 122 -12.89 0.45 5.24
N THR A 123 -12.24 -0.51 5.88
CA THR A 123 -12.86 -1.27 6.97
C THR A 123 -12.12 -1.03 8.28
N ASP A 124 -12.81 -1.09 9.39
CA ASP A 124 -12.27 -0.93 10.75
C ASP A 124 -11.14 -1.93 11.07
N THR A 125 -11.11 -3.06 10.38
CA THR A 125 -10.13 -4.13 10.57
C THR A 125 -8.70 -3.68 10.24
N PHE A 126 -8.51 -2.82 9.22
CA PHE A 126 -7.19 -2.40 8.73
C PHE A 126 -7.01 -0.88 8.62
N LEU A 127 -7.78 -0.08 9.32
CA LEU A 127 -7.64 1.39 9.26
C LEU A 127 -6.21 1.89 9.54
N HIS A 128 -5.46 1.16 10.36
CA HIS A 128 -4.08 1.51 10.70
C HIS A 128 -3.05 1.03 9.67
N GLU A 129 -3.44 0.11 8.77
CA GLU A 129 -2.56 -0.46 7.75
C GLU A 129 -2.52 0.38 6.47
N PHE A 130 -3.48 1.30 6.30
CA PHE A 130 -3.49 2.20 5.15
C PHE A 130 -2.25 3.09 5.13
N THR A 131 -1.63 3.19 3.97
CA THR A 131 -0.65 4.22 3.68
C THR A 131 -1.31 5.32 2.85
N PHE A 132 -0.89 6.56 3.06
CA PHE A 132 -1.44 7.69 2.33
C PHE A 132 -0.36 8.68 1.93
N ALA A 133 -0.59 9.36 0.82
CA ALA A 133 0.22 10.47 0.35
C ALA A 133 -0.71 11.52 -0.27
N GLN A 134 -0.38 12.79 -0.13
CA GLN A 134 -1.15 13.89 -0.70
C GLN A 134 -0.31 14.66 -1.72
N ALA A 135 -0.93 15.03 -2.82
CA ALA A 135 -0.39 15.92 -3.82
C ALA A 135 -1.49 16.92 -4.23
N GLY A 136 -1.39 18.18 -3.75
CA GLY A 136 -2.39 19.22 -4.00
C GLY A 136 -3.80 18.81 -3.56
N ASP A 137 -4.73 18.77 -4.50
CA ASP A 137 -6.14 18.43 -4.30
C ASP A 137 -6.44 16.94 -4.15
N VAL A 138 -5.43 16.09 -4.29
CA VAL A 138 -5.61 14.64 -4.31
C VAL A 138 -4.84 13.98 -3.19
N MET A 139 -5.51 13.10 -2.45
CA MET A 139 -4.89 12.21 -1.47
C MET A 139 -5.04 10.77 -1.93
N PHE A 140 -3.91 10.08 -2.10
CA PHE A 140 -3.86 8.67 -2.43
C PHE A 140 -3.91 7.83 -1.17
N ILE A 141 -4.73 6.78 -1.18
CA ILE A 141 -4.83 5.80 -0.10
C ILE A 141 -4.55 4.43 -0.68
N CYS A 142 -3.55 3.74 -0.13
CA CYS A 142 -3.11 2.43 -0.59
C CYS A 142 -3.24 1.40 0.52
N HIS A 143 -3.65 0.19 0.11
CA HIS A 143 -3.68 -1.00 0.95
C HIS A 143 -3.42 -2.24 0.09
N PRO A 144 -2.77 -3.31 0.62
CA PRO A 144 -2.45 -4.50 -0.17
C PRO A 144 -3.65 -5.27 -0.74
N THR A 145 -4.84 -5.13 -0.14
CA THR A 145 -6.02 -5.95 -0.48
C THR A 145 -6.96 -5.34 -1.52
N PHE A 146 -6.75 -4.10 -1.94
CA PHE A 146 -7.58 -3.45 -2.95
C PHE A 146 -6.81 -2.44 -3.80
N ILE A 147 -7.38 -2.11 -4.95
CA ILE A 147 -6.83 -1.12 -5.88
C ILE A 147 -6.67 0.24 -5.16
N PRO A 148 -5.52 0.92 -5.31
CA PRO A 148 -5.32 2.24 -4.74
C PRO A 148 -6.50 3.16 -5.01
N GLN A 149 -6.92 3.89 -3.99
CA GLN A 149 -8.02 4.85 -4.06
C GLN A 149 -7.45 6.26 -3.98
N GLN A 150 -8.11 7.19 -4.62
CA GLN A 150 -7.82 8.60 -4.46
C GLN A 150 -9.02 9.36 -3.92
N ILE A 151 -8.76 10.23 -2.98
CA ILE A 151 -9.70 11.22 -2.48
C ILE A 151 -9.40 12.51 -3.21
N VAL A 152 -10.35 13.02 -3.97
CA VAL A 152 -10.22 14.25 -4.75
C VAL A 152 -11.07 15.34 -4.11
N ARG A 153 -10.47 16.49 -3.84
CA ARG A 153 -11.16 17.68 -3.42
C ARG A 153 -11.65 18.45 -4.65
N LEU A 154 -12.95 18.69 -4.72
CA LEU A 154 -13.58 19.44 -5.82
C LEU A 154 -13.84 20.90 -5.42
N SER A 155 -14.17 21.14 -4.15
CA SER A 155 -14.42 22.48 -3.59
C SER A 155 -14.25 22.46 -2.08
N LEU A 156 -14.47 23.59 -1.42
CA LEU A 156 -14.39 23.73 0.04
C LEU A 156 -15.21 22.66 0.80
N SER A 157 -16.33 22.23 0.26
CA SER A 157 -17.25 21.28 0.90
C SER A 157 -17.57 20.05 0.05
N SER A 158 -16.86 19.85 -1.06
CA SER A 158 -17.13 18.74 -1.97
C SER A 158 -15.89 17.89 -2.20
N PHE A 159 -16.02 16.61 -1.91
CA PHE A 159 -15.00 15.59 -2.08
C PHE A 159 -15.60 14.38 -2.78
N GLN A 160 -14.76 13.62 -3.45
CA GLN A 160 -15.11 12.33 -4.04
C GLN A 160 -14.02 11.30 -3.79
N VAL A 161 -14.40 10.04 -3.83
CA VAL A 161 -13.48 8.89 -3.81
C VAL A 161 -13.59 8.17 -5.14
N GLU A 162 -12.45 7.87 -5.74
CA GLU A 162 -12.41 7.12 -6.99
C GLU A 162 -11.24 6.13 -6.98
N PRO A 163 -11.34 5.00 -7.69
CA PRO A 163 -10.22 4.13 -7.92
C PRO A 163 -9.12 4.86 -8.69
N PHE A 164 -7.87 4.69 -8.26
CA PHE A 164 -6.74 5.22 -9.00
C PHE A 164 -6.54 4.43 -10.30
N VAL A 165 -6.53 5.12 -11.42
CA VAL A 165 -6.29 4.53 -12.74
C VAL A 165 -4.86 4.80 -13.15
N PHE A 166 -4.10 3.73 -13.40
CA PHE A 166 -2.74 3.84 -13.91
C PHE A 166 -2.75 4.09 -15.41
N ASP A 167 -1.76 4.84 -15.88
CA ASP A 167 -1.55 4.99 -17.33
C ASP A 167 -1.36 3.64 -18.00
N ALA A 168 -1.84 3.55 -19.22
CA ALA A 168 -1.68 2.38 -20.08
C ALA A 168 -0.97 2.76 -21.38
N ARG A 169 -0.38 1.77 -22.05
CA ARG A 169 0.11 1.93 -23.40
C ARG A 169 -1.06 2.29 -24.33
N SER A 170 -0.80 3.04 -25.39
CA SER A 170 -1.84 3.54 -26.32
C SER A 170 -2.74 2.47 -26.91
N ASP A 171 -2.25 1.24 -27.01
CA ASP A 171 -2.99 0.06 -27.49
C ASP A 171 -3.70 -0.70 -26.37
N LEU A 172 -3.65 -0.20 -25.11
CA LEU A 172 -4.23 -0.78 -23.89
C LEU A 172 -3.73 -2.19 -23.57
N THR A 173 -2.65 -2.65 -24.18
CA THR A 173 -2.10 -4.00 -23.96
C THR A 173 -1.19 -4.08 -22.75
N LYS A 174 -0.79 -2.94 -22.20
CA LYS A 174 0.08 -2.86 -21.02
C LYS A 174 -0.30 -1.70 -20.12
N ILE A 175 -0.51 -1.96 -18.85
CA ILE A 175 -0.76 -0.96 -17.82
C ILE A 175 0.54 -0.65 -17.09
N TYR A 176 0.89 0.63 -16.91
CA TYR A 176 2.10 1.07 -16.20
C TYR A 176 1.92 1.09 -14.68
N GLN A 177 1.26 0.09 -14.17
CA GLN A 177 1.04 -0.08 -12.74
C GLN A 177 2.31 -0.63 -12.07
N PRO A 178 2.79 -0.05 -10.96
CA PRO A 178 3.77 -0.71 -10.11
C PRO A 178 3.20 -2.04 -9.60
N TYR A 179 4.01 -3.06 -9.61
CA TYR A 179 3.59 -4.38 -9.11
C TYR A 179 4.47 -4.80 -7.96
N TYR A 180 3.88 -5.55 -7.06
CA TYR A 180 4.60 -6.20 -5.99
C TYR A 180 5.03 -7.59 -6.45
N ASN A 181 6.29 -7.93 -6.22
CA ASN A 181 6.79 -9.25 -6.55
C ASN A 181 6.39 -10.25 -5.46
N PHE A 182 5.12 -10.63 -5.43
CA PHE A 182 4.65 -11.71 -4.59
C PHE A 182 5.07 -13.04 -5.18
N HIS A 183 6.21 -13.51 -4.76
CA HIS A 183 6.70 -14.81 -5.10
C HIS A 183 6.46 -15.75 -3.91
N ARG A 184 5.47 -16.63 -3.98
CA ARG A 184 5.41 -17.79 -3.09
C ARG A 184 6.52 -18.73 -3.51
N GLN A 185 7.51 -18.92 -2.66
CA GLN A 185 8.62 -19.81 -2.93
C GLN A 185 8.09 -21.24 -3.19
N GLY A 186 8.37 -21.78 -4.37
CA GLY A 186 7.96 -23.12 -4.78
C GLY A 186 6.67 -23.19 -5.63
N THR A 187 5.82 -22.15 -5.64
CA THR A 187 4.64 -22.15 -6.51
C THR A 187 5.05 -21.84 -7.96
N THR A 188 4.64 -22.70 -8.89
CA THR A 188 4.88 -22.49 -10.33
C THR A 188 3.58 -22.18 -11.05
N LEU A 189 3.66 -21.36 -12.11
CA LEU A 189 2.56 -21.08 -13.03
C LEU A 189 2.85 -21.73 -14.37
N ALA A 190 1.91 -22.50 -14.89
CA ALA A 190 1.91 -23.02 -16.25
C ALA A 190 0.78 -22.35 -17.03
N VAL A 191 1.03 -22.01 -18.29
CA VAL A 191 0.07 -21.43 -19.21
C VAL A 191 -0.14 -22.35 -20.40
N SER A 192 -1.37 -22.41 -20.93
CA SER A 192 -1.68 -23.28 -22.08
C SER A 192 -1.22 -22.71 -23.43
N ALA A 193 -0.93 -21.40 -23.48
CA ALA A 193 -0.42 -20.70 -24.67
C ALA A 193 0.44 -19.50 -24.24
N THR A 194 1.34 -19.06 -25.12
CA THR A 194 2.23 -17.94 -24.84
C THR A 194 1.62 -16.58 -25.19
N GLN A 195 0.50 -16.55 -25.88
CA GLN A 195 -0.27 -15.36 -26.24
C GLN A 195 -1.71 -15.77 -26.61
N GLY A 196 -2.65 -14.85 -26.48
CA GLY A 196 -4.04 -15.01 -26.91
C GLY A 196 -5.04 -14.83 -25.78
N ASN A 197 -6.32 -14.98 -26.14
CA ASN A 197 -7.44 -14.87 -25.22
C ASN A 197 -7.89 -16.25 -24.72
N GLY A 198 -8.39 -16.30 -23.51
CA GLY A 198 -8.91 -17.53 -22.92
C GLY A 198 -7.85 -18.58 -22.60
N VAL A 199 -6.61 -18.14 -22.38
CA VAL A 199 -5.49 -19.02 -22.00
C VAL A 199 -5.72 -19.59 -20.60
N THR A 200 -5.56 -20.90 -20.46
CA THR A 200 -5.66 -21.54 -19.15
C THR A 200 -4.37 -21.35 -18.36
N LEU A 201 -4.53 -20.87 -17.13
CA LEU A 201 -3.48 -20.63 -16.14
C LEU A 201 -3.59 -21.74 -15.08
N THR A 202 -2.53 -22.48 -14.83
CA THR A 202 -2.52 -23.54 -13.82
C THR A 202 -1.36 -23.34 -12.85
N THR A 203 -1.65 -23.28 -11.55
CA THR A 203 -0.64 -23.18 -10.49
C THR A 203 -0.40 -24.51 -9.82
N SER A 204 0.84 -24.76 -9.34
CA SER A 204 1.19 -25.99 -8.60
C SER A 204 0.50 -26.07 -7.24
N ASP A 205 0.20 -24.91 -6.64
CA ASP A 205 -0.38 -24.78 -5.31
C ASP A 205 -1.59 -23.83 -5.35
N PRO A 206 -2.51 -23.89 -4.38
CA PRO A 206 -3.63 -22.96 -4.29
C PRO A 206 -3.18 -21.51 -4.27
N TYR A 207 -3.56 -20.76 -5.29
CA TYR A 207 -3.20 -19.34 -5.46
C TYR A 207 -4.43 -18.47 -5.76
N PHE A 208 -5.33 -18.93 -6.63
CA PHE A 208 -6.45 -18.12 -7.08
C PHE A 208 -7.59 -18.08 -6.05
N ALA A 209 -8.17 -16.91 -5.87
CA ALA A 209 -9.35 -16.70 -5.02
C ALA A 209 -10.63 -16.95 -5.84
N THR A 210 -11.47 -17.87 -5.37
CA THR A 210 -12.71 -18.25 -6.06
C THR A 210 -13.92 -17.37 -5.72
N ASN A 211 -13.71 -16.32 -4.93
CA ASN A 211 -14.74 -15.36 -4.51
C ASN A 211 -14.87 -14.14 -5.45
N GLY A 212 -14.21 -14.17 -6.60
CA GLY A 212 -14.20 -13.07 -7.57
C GLY A 212 -13.11 -12.00 -7.33
N ASP A 213 -12.32 -12.10 -6.26
CA ASP A 213 -11.28 -11.11 -5.94
C ASP A 213 -10.17 -11.05 -7.01
N HIS A 214 -9.96 -12.13 -7.76
CA HIS A 214 -8.95 -12.18 -8.81
C HIS A 214 -9.50 -11.93 -10.22
N ASP A 215 -10.79 -11.79 -10.40
CA ASP A 215 -11.36 -11.48 -11.71
C ASP A 215 -11.00 -10.03 -12.10
N GLY A 216 -10.46 -9.84 -13.31
CA GLY A 216 -9.95 -8.56 -13.80
C GLY A 216 -8.56 -8.17 -13.25
N VAL A 217 -7.93 -9.01 -12.42
CA VAL A 217 -6.58 -8.75 -11.91
C VAL A 217 -5.54 -9.05 -12.98
N THR A 218 -4.53 -8.18 -13.09
CA THR A 218 -3.40 -8.37 -13.99
C THR A 218 -2.24 -9.05 -13.27
N LEU A 219 -1.83 -10.21 -13.79
CA LEU A 219 -0.59 -10.89 -13.41
C LEU A 219 0.53 -10.48 -14.37
N ARG A 220 1.75 -10.34 -13.83
CA ARG A 220 2.95 -10.20 -14.64
C ARG A 220 3.77 -11.48 -14.59
N TYR A 221 3.96 -12.08 -15.75
CA TYR A 221 4.64 -13.33 -15.88
C TYR A 221 5.50 -13.33 -17.15
N HIS A 222 6.77 -13.68 -17.02
CA HIS A 222 7.74 -13.74 -18.14
C HIS A 222 7.71 -12.53 -19.09
N GLY A 223 7.63 -11.32 -18.55
CA GLY A 223 7.69 -10.07 -19.30
C GLY A 223 6.38 -9.62 -19.94
N ALA A 224 5.34 -10.44 -19.91
CA ALA A 224 4.01 -10.07 -20.38
C ALA A 224 3.03 -9.87 -19.22
N GLU A 225 1.92 -9.21 -19.52
CA GLU A 225 0.78 -9.04 -18.63
C GLU A 225 -0.33 -10.01 -19.01
N ILE A 226 -0.91 -10.67 -18.01
CA ILE A 226 -2.00 -11.61 -18.14
C ILE A 226 -3.18 -11.07 -17.35
N GLU A 227 -4.26 -10.71 -18.01
CA GLU A 227 -5.50 -10.33 -17.36
C GLU A 227 -6.30 -11.58 -17.02
N ILE A 228 -6.58 -11.82 -15.75
CA ILE A 228 -7.43 -12.94 -15.31
C ILE A 228 -8.88 -12.59 -15.66
N THR A 229 -9.52 -13.39 -16.49
CA THR A 229 -10.92 -13.18 -16.90
C THR A 229 -11.91 -13.99 -16.06
N SER A 230 -11.49 -15.13 -15.54
CA SER A 230 -12.32 -15.93 -14.62
C SER A 230 -11.46 -16.92 -13.84
N VAL A 231 -11.91 -17.23 -12.63
CA VAL A 231 -11.28 -18.24 -11.76
C VAL A 231 -12.15 -19.48 -11.67
N GLN A 232 -11.63 -20.64 -12.07
CA GLN A 232 -12.35 -21.92 -12.03
C GLN A 232 -12.11 -22.66 -10.71
N SER A 233 -10.91 -22.57 -10.16
CA SER A 233 -10.55 -23.21 -8.89
C SER A 233 -9.39 -22.47 -8.23
N THR A 234 -9.01 -22.88 -7.04
CA THR A 234 -7.84 -22.27 -6.34
C THR A 234 -6.51 -22.51 -7.07
N THR A 235 -6.47 -23.43 -8.03
CA THR A 235 -5.27 -23.76 -8.83
C THR A 235 -5.45 -23.50 -10.33
N GLN A 236 -6.64 -23.07 -10.77
CA GLN A 236 -6.91 -22.87 -12.19
C GLN A 236 -7.72 -21.60 -12.44
N ALA A 237 -7.26 -20.82 -13.41
CA ALA A 237 -7.92 -19.60 -13.90
C ALA A 237 -7.80 -19.53 -15.42
N THR A 238 -8.60 -18.67 -16.03
CA THR A 238 -8.52 -18.31 -17.45
C THR A 238 -8.13 -16.85 -17.56
N GLY A 239 -7.26 -16.53 -18.51
CA GLY A 239 -6.79 -15.17 -18.71
C GLY A 239 -6.50 -14.83 -20.16
N ASN A 240 -6.32 -13.53 -20.43
CA ASN A 240 -5.90 -12.98 -21.72
C ASN A 240 -4.43 -12.57 -21.64
N ILE A 241 -3.61 -13.03 -22.59
CA ILE A 241 -2.21 -12.69 -22.70
C ILE A 241 -2.05 -11.83 -23.95
N PHE A 242 -1.79 -10.53 -23.76
CA PHE A 242 -1.75 -9.57 -24.85
C PHE A 242 -0.39 -9.53 -25.55
N ASP A 243 0.70 -9.56 -24.77
CA ASP A 243 2.06 -9.61 -25.30
C ASP A 243 2.62 -11.04 -25.20
N THR A 244 3.39 -11.48 -26.18
CA THR A 244 4.01 -12.79 -26.17
C THR A 244 4.91 -12.97 -24.95
N LEU A 245 4.72 -14.05 -24.22
CA LEU A 245 5.55 -14.40 -23.07
C LEU A 245 6.99 -14.63 -23.51
N THR A 246 7.92 -13.88 -22.95
CA THR A 246 9.34 -14.09 -23.17
C THR A 246 9.88 -15.08 -22.14
N VAL A 247 10.26 -16.25 -22.61
CA VAL A 247 10.83 -17.28 -21.74
C VAL A 247 12.36 -17.17 -21.78
N ARG A 248 12.98 -17.08 -20.60
CA ARG A 248 14.43 -17.13 -20.50
C ARG A 248 14.89 -18.59 -20.61
N LEU A 249 15.66 -18.89 -21.63
CA LEU A 249 16.28 -20.19 -21.75
C LEU A 249 17.33 -20.41 -20.64
N PRO A 250 17.41 -21.61 -20.07
CA PRO A 250 18.49 -21.97 -19.17
C PRO A 250 19.87 -21.82 -19.83
N VAL A 251 20.90 -21.72 -19.03
CA VAL A 251 22.28 -21.70 -19.54
C VAL A 251 22.56 -23.04 -20.23
N ASN A 252 23.20 -23.00 -21.41
CA ASN A 252 23.52 -24.18 -22.23
C ASN A 252 22.29 -24.95 -22.77
N SER A 253 21.21 -24.24 -23.08
CA SER A 253 19.98 -24.83 -23.64
C SER A 253 20.11 -25.25 -25.10
N PHE A 254 21.15 -24.82 -25.79
CA PHE A 254 21.38 -25.12 -27.21
C PHE A 254 22.36 -26.26 -27.38
N SER A 255 22.02 -27.24 -28.19
CA SER A 255 22.91 -28.29 -28.67
C SER A 255 22.80 -28.43 -30.19
N THR A 256 23.93 -28.72 -30.82
CA THR A 256 24.01 -29.02 -32.26
C THR A 256 24.75 -30.30 -32.47
N THR A 257 24.35 -31.09 -33.46
CA THR A 257 25.05 -32.30 -33.88
C THR A 257 25.83 -32.00 -35.14
N GLU A 258 27.09 -32.45 -35.21
CA GLU A 258 27.94 -32.24 -36.37
C GLU A 258 27.31 -32.94 -37.59
N GLY A 259 27.14 -32.14 -38.67
CA GLY A 259 26.52 -32.60 -39.91
C GLY A 259 25.02 -32.44 -40.00
N GLU A 260 24.34 -32.03 -38.94
CA GLU A 260 22.91 -31.73 -38.93
C GLU A 260 22.65 -30.23 -39.04
N ALA A 261 21.57 -29.87 -39.72
CA ALA A 261 21.15 -28.46 -39.84
C ALA A 261 20.25 -27.99 -38.68
N ASP A 262 19.84 -28.92 -37.82
CA ASP A 262 18.91 -28.68 -36.75
C ASP A 262 19.63 -28.24 -35.46
N ILE A 263 19.00 -27.33 -34.76
CA ILE A 263 19.42 -26.88 -33.42
C ILE A 263 18.44 -27.43 -32.42
N GLU A 264 18.91 -28.26 -31.52
CA GLU A 264 18.11 -28.72 -30.40
C GLU A 264 18.11 -27.66 -29.29
N VAL A 265 16.91 -27.24 -28.82
CA VAL A 265 16.75 -26.33 -27.72
C VAL A 265 16.07 -27.05 -26.57
N THR A 266 16.86 -27.32 -25.52
CA THR A 266 16.33 -28.01 -24.33
C THR A 266 15.69 -27.01 -23.37
N MET A 267 14.39 -27.13 -23.17
CA MET A 267 13.65 -26.35 -22.21
C MET A 267 12.50 -27.17 -21.60
N VAL A 268 12.49 -27.32 -20.29
CA VAL A 268 11.44 -28.04 -19.59
C VAL A 268 10.18 -27.18 -19.53
N LYS A 269 9.02 -27.74 -19.92
CA LYS A 269 7.70 -27.06 -19.87
C LYS A 269 7.62 -25.76 -20.68
N HIS A 270 8.13 -25.81 -21.91
CA HIS A 270 8.15 -24.64 -22.80
C HIS A 270 6.76 -24.24 -23.34
N GLY A 271 5.74 -25.09 -23.22
CA GLY A 271 4.37 -24.78 -23.67
C GLY A 271 4.16 -24.68 -25.19
N LEU A 272 5.19 -24.98 -26.00
CA LEU A 272 5.11 -24.95 -27.46
C LEU A 272 4.62 -26.30 -28.00
N SER A 273 3.82 -26.25 -29.07
CA SER A 273 3.39 -27.41 -29.87
C SER A 273 4.25 -27.55 -31.10
N VAL A 274 4.18 -28.73 -31.73
CA VAL A 274 4.84 -28.93 -33.03
C VAL A 274 4.27 -27.98 -34.07
N SER A 275 5.15 -27.29 -34.77
CA SER A 275 4.87 -26.23 -35.75
C SER A 275 4.69 -24.81 -35.18
N ASP A 276 4.84 -24.59 -33.87
CA ASP A 276 4.92 -23.25 -33.34
C ASP A 276 6.24 -22.59 -33.73
N SER A 277 6.21 -21.31 -34.06
CA SER A 277 7.41 -20.53 -34.35
C SER A 277 7.99 -19.92 -33.09
N LEU A 278 9.31 -20.01 -32.94
CA LEU A 278 10.04 -19.45 -31.82
C LEU A 278 11.03 -18.41 -32.32
N THR A 279 11.01 -17.20 -31.74
CA THR A 279 12.02 -16.19 -31.96
C THR A 279 12.99 -16.15 -30.79
N ILE A 280 14.26 -16.39 -31.06
CA ILE A 280 15.34 -16.34 -30.08
C ILE A 280 16.08 -15.02 -30.24
N SER A 281 16.16 -14.22 -29.18
CA SER A 281 16.89 -12.97 -29.13
C SER A 281 18.00 -13.02 -28.09
N HIS A 282 19.05 -12.24 -28.27
CA HIS A 282 20.20 -12.11 -27.37
C HIS A 282 20.96 -13.42 -27.13
N ALA A 283 20.88 -14.37 -28.06
CA ALA A 283 21.74 -15.54 -28.03
C ALA A 283 23.14 -15.20 -28.57
N GLY A 284 24.16 -15.65 -27.90
CA GLY A 284 25.52 -15.66 -28.47
C GLY A 284 25.64 -16.66 -29.62
N SER A 285 26.78 -16.73 -30.29
CA SER A 285 27.03 -17.75 -31.31
C SER A 285 26.99 -19.15 -30.68
N VAL A 286 26.25 -20.08 -31.29
CA VAL A 286 26.15 -21.47 -30.87
C VAL A 286 26.67 -22.36 -32.00
N GLY A 287 27.63 -23.24 -31.71
CA GLY A 287 28.16 -24.18 -32.67
C GLY A 287 28.70 -23.58 -33.97
N GLY A 288 29.23 -22.34 -33.93
CA GLY A 288 29.73 -21.64 -35.10
C GLY A 288 28.65 -20.93 -35.93
N ILE A 289 27.39 -21.00 -35.53
CA ILE A 289 26.29 -20.26 -36.17
C ILE A 289 26.29 -18.83 -35.58
N ALA A 290 26.55 -17.84 -36.44
CA ALA A 290 26.48 -16.43 -36.04
C ALA A 290 25.03 -15.99 -35.87
N ASN A 291 24.73 -15.31 -34.75
CA ASN A 291 23.45 -14.63 -34.59
C ASN A 291 23.40 -13.42 -35.53
N ASN A 292 22.65 -13.50 -36.59
CA ASN A 292 22.34 -12.34 -37.41
C ASN A 292 21.33 -11.47 -36.68
N GLN A 293 21.80 -10.32 -36.18
CA GLN A 293 20.95 -9.28 -35.58
C GLN A 293 19.99 -8.71 -36.59
#